data_017a32215d8d9d41cf9576bbcb444878
#
_entry.id   017a32215d8d9d41cf9576bbcb444878
#
_cell.length_a   1.000
_cell.length_b   1.000
_cell.length_c   1.000
_cell.angle_alpha   90.00
_cell.angle_beta   90.00
_cell.angle_gamma   90.00
#
_symmetry.space_group_name_H-M   'P 1'
#
loop_
_entity.id
_entity.type
_entity.pdbx_description
1 polymer ?
#
loop_
_entity_poly.entity_id
_entity_poly.type
_entity_poly.pdbx_seq_one_letter_code
_entity_poly.pdbx_strand_id
1 'polypeptide(L)'
;VQAGGAQSNWLAYKKSGWALGGTSHHPTMQHGVSSFRVLDLMTEHFIDMFPSLKNIVFTGHSMGAQTVIRYAVAKNKKWYDPHVSYWVGNPGSYAWVVKDRPIHDPTNLNGESCEDTINNWPYGLDGKLPAYMHDKDKNNTAGVVDRFRSRRVRLALGLLDNGAGSTQCPAQYQGYNHL
;
A
#
# COMPACT_ATOMS: atom_id res chain seq x y z
N VAL A 1 11.49 -15.50 -13.06
CA VAL A 1 12.52 -15.87 -12.11
C VAL A 1 12.06 -17.14 -11.45
N GLN A 2 12.55 -18.30 -11.90
CA GLN A 2 12.42 -19.53 -11.12
C GLN A 2 13.20 -19.31 -9.82
N ALA A 3 12.49 -19.30 -8.72
CA ALA A 3 13.11 -19.34 -7.43
C ALA A 3 13.88 -20.66 -7.31
N GLY A 4 15.19 -20.59 -7.36
CA GLY A 4 16.00 -21.68 -6.81
C GLY A 4 15.43 -21.95 -5.43
N GLY A 5 15.21 -23.23 -5.09
CA GLY A 5 14.38 -23.67 -3.96
C GLY A 5 14.46 -22.77 -2.74
N ALA A 6 13.32 -22.17 -2.39
CA ALA A 6 13.25 -21.30 -1.23
C ALA A 6 13.72 -22.11 0.00
N GLN A 7 14.67 -21.57 0.76
CA GLN A 7 15.07 -22.20 2.02
C GLN A 7 13.85 -22.26 2.94
N SER A 8 13.80 -23.28 3.78
CA SER A 8 12.63 -23.58 4.62
C SER A 8 12.21 -22.44 5.55
N ASN A 9 13.06 -21.45 5.76
CA ASN A 9 12.85 -20.29 6.61
C ASN A 9 12.57 -18.98 5.84
N TRP A 10 12.50 -19.00 4.49
CA TRP A 10 12.23 -17.80 3.70
C TRP A 10 10.74 -17.54 3.58
N LEU A 11 10.35 -16.25 3.66
CA LEU A 11 9.00 -15.82 3.35
C LEU A 11 8.84 -15.67 1.83
N ALA A 12 7.86 -16.34 1.25
CA ALA A 12 7.53 -16.20 -0.16
C ALA A 12 6.10 -15.66 -0.32
N TYR A 13 5.92 -14.74 -1.26
CA TYR A 13 4.64 -14.08 -1.56
C TYR A 13 4.23 -14.35 -3.00
N LYS A 14 2.92 -14.39 -3.27
CA LYS A 14 2.41 -14.39 -4.63
C LYS A 14 2.82 -13.10 -5.36
N LYS A 15 2.87 -13.11 -6.69
CA LYS A 15 3.44 -12.07 -7.57
C LYS A 15 3.18 -10.61 -7.13
N SER A 16 1.95 -10.26 -6.74
CA SER A 16 1.60 -8.89 -6.28
C SER A 16 1.37 -8.80 -4.76
N GLY A 17 1.46 -9.93 -4.04
CA GLY A 17 1.08 -9.99 -2.63
C GLY A 17 1.88 -9.06 -1.74
N TRP A 18 3.17 -8.86 -2.04
CA TRP A 18 4.02 -7.95 -1.28
C TRP A 18 3.47 -6.52 -1.27
N ALA A 19 3.12 -5.98 -2.44
CA ALA A 19 2.65 -4.60 -2.57
C ALA A 19 1.25 -4.37 -2.02
N LEU A 20 0.52 -5.43 -1.72
CA LEU A 20 -0.89 -5.39 -1.31
C LEU A 20 -1.11 -5.70 0.18
N GLY A 21 -0.05 -5.94 0.94
CA GLY A 21 -0.17 -6.40 2.32
C GLY A 21 -0.58 -7.87 2.43
N GLY A 22 -0.37 -8.65 1.36
CA GLY A 22 -0.70 -10.06 1.32
C GLY A 22 0.11 -10.89 2.32
N THR A 23 -0.39 -12.08 2.65
CA THR A 23 0.29 -13.03 3.51
C THR A 23 1.23 -13.95 2.73
N SER A 24 2.35 -14.34 3.34
CA SER A 24 3.26 -15.32 2.78
C SER A 24 2.55 -16.67 2.64
N HIS A 25 2.94 -17.43 1.61
CA HIS A 25 2.48 -18.80 1.40
C HIS A 25 3.57 -19.83 1.70
N HIS A 26 4.77 -19.35 2.02
CA HIS A 26 5.90 -20.16 2.45
C HIS A 26 6.64 -19.43 3.59
N PRO A 27 7.20 -20.10 4.61
CA PRO A 27 6.97 -21.52 4.90
C PRO A 27 5.49 -21.80 5.16
N THR A 28 5.06 -23.06 4.96
CA THR A 28 3.69 -23.50 5.20
C THR A 28 3.40 -23.42 6.69
N MET A 29 3.05 -22.25 7.17
CA MET A 29 2.59 -22.01 8.52
C MET A 29 1.06 -21.91 8.51
N GLN A 30 0.44 -22.27 9.60
CA GLN A 30 -1.02 -22.20 9.75
C GLN A 30 -1.57 -20.80 9.45
N HIS A 31 -0.73 -19.77 9.66
CA HIS A 31 -1.00 -18.39 9.30
C HIS A 31 0.26 -17.76 8.68
N GLY A 32 0.18 -17.35 7.42
CA GLY A 32 1.28 -16.65 6.77
C GLY A 32 1.52 -15.26 7.38
N VAL A 33 2.71 -14.71 7.15
CA VAL A 33 3.08 -13.37 7.61
C VAL A 33 2.73 -12.35 6.53
N SER A 34 1.98 -11.30 6.88
CA SER A 34 1.72 -10.19 5.96
C SER A 34 3.02 -9.43 5.65
N SER A 35 3.17 -9.01 4.39
CA SER A 35 4.27 -8.13 3.98
C SER A 35 4.32 -6.83 4.81
N PHE A 36 3.18 -6.29 5.20
CA PHE A 36 3.11 -5.11 6.06
C PHE A 36 3.55 -5.42 7.50
N ARG A 37 3.30 -6.64 7.99
CA ARG A 37 3.86 -7.06 9.28
C ARG A 37 5.38 -7.19 9.23
N VAL A 38 5.94 -7.60 8.09
CA VAL A 38 7.41 -7.61 7.90
C VAL A 38 7.96 -6.20 8.02
N LEU A 39 7.32 -5.19 7.43
CA LEU A 39 7.76 -3.79 7.57
C LEU A 39 7.68 -3.30 9.02
N ASP A 40 6.64 -3.69 9.78
CA ASP A 40 6.59 -3.41 11.22
C ASP A 40 7.78 -4.02 11.97
N LEU A 41 8.03 -5.32 11.73
CA LEU A 41 9.11 -6.05 12.42
C LEU A 41 10.49 -5.48 12.09
N MET A 42 10.72 -5.11 10.84
CA MET A 42 11.97 -4.42 10.45
C MET A 42 12.13 -3.09 11.18
N THR A 43 11.05 -2.32 11.28
CA THR A 43 11.06 -1.04 11.98
C THR A 43 11.37 -1.22 13.47
N GLU A 44 10.67 -2.14 14.11
CA GLU A 44 10.87 -2.51 15.52
C GLU A 44 12.33 -2.93 15.75
N HIS A 45 12.86 -3.80 14.90
CA HIS A 45 14.25 -4.26 14.98
C HIS A 45 15.28 -3.12 14.83
N PHE A 46 15.09 -2.19 13.86
CA PHE A 46 16.00 -1.06 13.72
C PHE A 46 15.97 -0.11 14.93
N ILE A 47 14.80 0.10 15.52
CA ILE A 47 14.69 0.93 16.73
C ILE A 47 15.42 0.27 17.88
N ASP A 48 15.29 -1.04 18.04
CA ASP A 48 15.96 -1.80 19.10
C ASP A 48 17.49 -1.80 18.92
N MET A 49 17.95 -1.94 17.66
CA MET A 49 19.38 -1.91 17.35
C MET A 49 20.00 -0.52 17.49
N PHE A 50 19.24 0.52 17.22
CA PHE A 50 19.71 1.91 17.18
C PHE A 50 18.83 2.81 18.06
N PRO A 51 18.99 2.77 19.40
CA PRO A 51 18.15 3.55 20.32
C PRO A 51 18.20 5.08 20.11
N SER A 52 19.25 5.58 19.45
CA SER A 52 19.37 6.99 19.09
C SER A 52 18.62 7.39 17.80
N LEU A 53 17.97 6.45 17.13
CA LEU A 53 17.26 6.68 15.90
C LEU A 53 16.04 7.60 16.11
N LYS A 54 16.04 8.76 15.45
CA LYS A 54 14.99 9.77 15.62
C LYS A 54 13.98 9.78 14.50
N ASN A 55 14.37 9.36 13.31
CA ASN A 55 13.53 9.40 12.11
C ASN A 55 13.69 8.13 11.28
N ILE A 56 12.56 7.62 10.84
CA ILE A 56 12.45 6.48 9.93
C ILE A 56 11.65 6.96 8.73
N VAL A 57 12.17 6.74 7.54
CA VAL A 57 11.48 7.12 6.30
C VAL A 57 11.24 5.86 5.48
N PHE A 58 9.97 5.52 5.27
CA PHE A 58 9.60 4.57 4.23
C PHE A 58 9.56 5.30 2.89
N THR A 59 10.37 4.86 1.96
CA THR A 59 10.42 5.46 0.63
C THR A 59 10.21 4.40 -0.45
N GLY A 60 9.62 4.78 -1.56
CA GLY A 60 9.42 3.92 -2.70
C GLY A 60 9.13 4.72 -3.97
N HIS A 61 9.44 4.09 -5.11
CA HIS A 61 9.15 4.61 -6.44
C HIS A 61 8.30 3.58 -7.19
N SER A 62 7.36 4.03 -8.03
CA SER A 62 6.51 3.18 -8.87
C SER A 62 5.75 2.12 -8.03
N MET A 63 5.93 0.83 -8.26
CA MET A 63 5.34 -0.25 -7.45
C MET A 63 5.78 -0.18 -5.98
N GLY A 64 7.02 0.26 -5.70
CA GLY A 64 7.48 0.51 -4.33
C GLY A 64 6.71 1.64 -3.66
N ALA A 65 6.39 2.70 -4.39
CA ALA A 65 5.56 3.80 -3.91
C ALA A 65 4.12 3.34 -3.61
N GLN A 66 3.56 2.46 -4.46
CA GLN A 66 2.27 1.82 -4.19
C GLN A 66 2.28 1.00 -2.90
N THR A 67 3.38 0.28 -2.63
CA THR A 67 3.56 -0.47 -1.38
C THR A 67 3.58 0.48 -0.19
N VAL A 68 4.37 1.57 -0.27
CA VAL A 68 4.52 2.55 0.81
C VAL A 68 3.20 3.24 1.15
N ILE A 69 2.45 3.70 0.15
CA ILE A 69 1.17 4.37 0.42
C ILE A 69 0.13 3.41 1.00
N ARG A 70 0.05 2.18 0.48
CA ARG A 70 -0.85 1.14 0.99
C ARG A 70 -0.50 0.75 2.43
N TYR A 71 0.79 0.60 2.73
CA TYR A 71 1.24 0.37 4.09
C TYR A 71 0.89 1.56 4.99
N ALA A 72 1.14 2.80 4.54
CA ALA A 72 0.78 3.99 5.30
C ALA A 72 -0.73 4.08 5.59
N VAL A 73 -1.59 3.61 4.69
CA VAL A 73 -3.04 3.55 4.93
C VAL A 73 -3.40 2.41 5.89
N ALA A 74 -2.91 1.20 5.64
CA ALA A 74 -3.31 -0.01 6.37
C ALA A 74 -2.67 -0.14 7.75
N LYS A 75 -1.51 0.48 7.98
CA LYS A 75 -0.71 0.30 9.19
C LYS A 75 -1.48 0.60 10.46
N ASN A 76 -1.45 -0.33 11.40
CA ASN A 76 -1.98 -0.14 12.74
C ASN A 76 -1.17 0.90 13.50
N LYS A 77 -1.80 1.57 14.49
CA LYS A 77 -1.10 2.55 15.32
C LYS A 77 -0.01 1.86 16.16
N LYS A 78 1.17 2.45 16.18
CA LYS A 78 2.33 2.00 16.94
C LYS A 78 2.90 3.17 17.74
N TRP A 79 3.59 2.85 18.85
CA TRP A 79 4.21 3.84 19.71
C TRP A 79 5.28 4.69 18.98
N TYR A 80 5.92 4.12 17.97
CA TYR A 80 6.95 4.79 17.18
C TYR A 80 6.42 5.60 15.98
N ASP A 81 5.12 5.65 15.74
CA ASP A 81 4.54 6.40 14.63
C ASP A 81 4.98 7.88 14.55
N PRO A 82 5.22 8.60 15.67
CA PRO A 82 5.76 9.96 15.62
C PRO A 82 7.14 10.09 14.96
N HIS A 83 7.91 9.00 14.92
CA HIS A 83 9.24 8.95 14.30
C HIS A 83 9.21 8.48 12.84
N VAL A 84 8.04 8.10 12.32
CA VAL A 84 7.89 7.54 10.98
C VAL A 84 7.33 8.57 10.01
N SER A 85 7.89 8.60 8.81
CA SER A 85 7.36 9.33 7.66
C SER A 85 7.39 8.48 6.40
N TYR A 86 6.64 8.90 5.40
CA TYR A 86 6.46 8.16 4.16
C TYR A 86 6.73 9.10 2.99
N TRP A 87 7.59 8.67 2.06
CA TRP A 87 7.85 9.35 0.81
C TRP A 87 7.44 8.45 -0.36
N VAL A 88 6.48 8.91 -1.14
CA VAL A 88 5.78 8.13 -2.18
C VAL A 88 6.06 8.78 -3.52
N GLY A 89 6.95 8.20 -4.32
CA GLY A 89 7.37 8.73 -5.60
C GLY A 89 6.73 8.02 -6.79
N ASN A 90 5.98 8.74 -7.62
CA ASN A 90 5.36 8.26 -8.86
C ASN A 90 4.66 6.89 -8.69
N PRO A 91 3.70 6.72 -7.77
CA PRO A 91 2.95 5.47 -7.65
C PRO A 91 2.00 5.33 -8.84
N GLY A 92 1.94 4.16 -9.46
CA GLY A 92 0.98 3.89 -10.54
C GLY A 92 -0.48 3.82 -10.09
N SER A 93 -0.74 3.80 -8.78
CA SER A 93 -2.07 3.92 -8.16
C SER A 93 -1.93 4.12 -6.66
N TYR A 94 -2.99 4.61 -6.02
CA TYR A 94 -3.06 4.87 -4.58
C TYR A 94 -4.05 3.94 -3.90
N ALA A 95 -3.89 3.72 -2.57
CA ALA A 95 -5.00 3.36 -1.72
C ALA A 95 -5.76 4.67 -1.38
N TRP A 96 -6.82 4.93 -2.12
CA TRP A 96 -7.60 6.15 -2.02
C TRP A 96 -8.58 6.04 -0.85
N VAL A 97 -8.48 6.94 0.11
CA VAL A 97 -9.16 6.78 1.41
C VAL A 97 -10.55 7.42 1.47
N VAL A 98 -10.97 8.10 0.40
CA VAL A 98 -12.33 8.64 0.23
C VAL A 98 -13.00 8.00 -0.98
N LYS A 99 -14.34 8.04 -1.05
CA LYS A 99 -15.05 7.43 -2.19
C LYS A 99 -15.07 8.30 -3.43
N ASP A 100 -14.99 9.61 -3.25
CA ASP A 100 -14.94 10.55 -4.34
C ASP A 100 -13.63 10.41 -5.14
N ARG A 101 -13.71 10.54 -6.46
CA ARG A 101 -12.59 10.42 -7.37
C ARG A 101 -12.45 11.71 -8.18
N PRO A 102 -11.20 12.15 -8.45
CA PRO A 102 -10.98 13.36 -9.25
C PRO A 102 -11.46 13.22 -10.69
N ILE A 103 -11.50 12.00 -11.23
CA ILE A 103 -12.01 11.72 -12.58
C ILE A 103 -13.23 10.82 -12.45
N HIS A 104 -14.38 11.31 -12.94
CA HIS A 104 -15.65 10.57 -12.91
C HIS A 104 -15.91 9.78 -14.18
N ASP A 105 -15.34 10.22 -15.32
CA ASP A 105 -15.49 9.56 -16.62
C ASP A 105 -14.14 9.54 -17.36
N PRO A 106 -13.26 8.59 -17.02
CA PRO A 106 -11.96 8.50 -17.67
C PRO A 106 -12.11 8.05 -19.12
N THR A 107 -11.56 8.85 -20.04
CA THR A 107 -11.70 8.67 -21.49
C THR A 107 -10.93 7.50 -22.10
N ASN A 108 -10.06 6.83 -21.32
CA ASN A 108 -9.12 5.82 -21.83
C ASN A 108 -9.35 4.41 -21.28
N LEU A 109 -10.59 4.06 -20.95
CA LEU A 109 -10.92 2.76 -20.35
C LEU A 109 -10.88 1.56 -21.31
N ASN A 110 -10.55 1.76 -22.61
CA ASN A 110 -10.61 0.70 -23.63
C ASN A 110 -11.93 -0.11 -23.60
N GLY A 111 -13.04 0.54 -23.24
CA GLY A 111 -14.35 -0.08 -23.12
C GLY A 111 -14.61 -0.85 -21.82
N GLU A 112 -13.65 -0.86 -20.89
CA GLU A 112 -13.82 -1.50 -19.56
C GLU A 112 -14.25 -0.46 -18.52
N SER A 113 -15.36 -0.69 -17.82
CA SER A 113 -15.75 0.06 -16.63
C SER A 113 -15.36 -0.71 -15.38
N CYS A 114 -14.86 -0.01 -14.37
CA CYS A 114 -14.52 -0.59 -13.08
C CYS A 114 -15.13 0.20 -11.91
N GLU A 115 -16.17 0.99 -12.16
CA GLU A 115 -16.82 1.84 -11.15
C GLU A 115 -17.17 1.08 -9.89
N ASP A 116 -17.69 -0.14 -10.03
CA ASP A 116 -18.06 -1.00 -8.89
C ASP A 116 -16.86 -1.45 -8.06
N THR A 117 -15.63 -1.33 -8.58
CA THR A 117 -14.42 -1.85 -7.95
C THR A 117 -13.36 -0.80 -7.63
N ILE A 118 -13.54 0.44 -8.08
CA ILE A 118 -12.57 1.54 -7.85
C ILE A 118 -12.29 1.81 -6.37
N ASN A 119 -13.26 1.50 -5.51
CA ASN A 119 -13.13 1.65 -4.07
C ASN A 119 -12.66 0.38 -3.35
N ASN A 120 -12.51 -0.74 -4.07
CA ASN A 120 -12.01 -1.98 -3.48
C ASN A 120 -10.50 -1.89 -3.24
N TRP A 121 -10.03 -2.57 -2.17
CA TRP A 121 -8.61 -2.74 -1.96
C TRP A 121 -7.94 -3.44 -3.15
N PRO A 122 -6.82 -2.96 -3.67
CA PRO A 122 -5.88 -1.98 -3.07
C PRO A 122 -6.06 -0.53 -3.51
N TYR A 123 -7.15 -0.17 -4.17
CA TYR A 123 -7.41 1.16 -4.71
C TYR A 123 -8.28 2.03 -3.80
N GLY A 124 -8.95 1.44 -2.84
CA GLY A 124 -9.77 2.08 -1.83
C GLY A 124 -9.87 1.23 -0.57
N LEU A 125 -10.89 1.48 0.24
CA LEU A 125 -11.11 0.83 1.54
C LEU A 125 -12.31 -0.12 1.56
N ASP A 126 -12.90 -0.42 0.41
CA ASP A 126 -14.01 -1.37 0.30
C ASP A 126 -13.49 -2.78 -0.06
N GLY A 127 -14.36 -3.76 -0.08
CA GLY A 127 -14.05 -5.14 -0.42
C GLY A 127 -13.19 -5.86 0.62
N LYS A 128 -12.37 -6.80 0.16
CA LYS A 128 -11.53 -7.63 1.03
C LYS A 128 -10.24 -6.89 1.40
N LEU A 129 -10.24 -6.27 2.56
CA LEU A 129 -9.06 -5.62 3.13
C LEU A 129 -7.99 -6.67 3.54
N PRO A 130 -6.69 -6.26 3.62
CA PRO A 130 -5.61 -7.15 4.04
C PRO A 130 -5.85 -7.75 5.43
N ALA A 131 -5.46 -9.01 5.61
CA ALA A 131 -5.51 -9.68 6.92
C ALA A 131 -4.67 -8.97 8.00
N TYR A 132 -3.71 -8.16 7.59
CA TYR A 132 -2.89 -7.32 8.46
C TYR A 132 -3.72 -6.28 9.25
N MET A 133 -4.78 -5.76 8.66
CA MET A 133 -5.64 -4.77 9.33
C MET A 133 -6.49 -5.44 10.40
N HIS A 134 -6.69 -4.77 11.53
CA HIS A 134 -7.58 -5.27 12.58
C HIS A 134 -9.04 -5.32 12.10
N ASP A 135 -9.81 -6.28 12.61
CA ASP A 135 -11.22 -6.43 12.23
C ASP A 135 -12.06 -5.18 12.54
N LYS A 136 -11.75 -4.47 13.63
CA LYS A 136 -12.37 -3.17 13.94
C LYS A 136 -12.17 -2.13 12.85
N ASP A 137 -11.03 -2.15 12.16
CA ASP A 137 -10.71 -1.21 11.08
C ASP A 137 -11.44 -1.59 9.79
N LYS A 138 -11.65 -2.89 9.55
CA LYS A 138 -12.41 -3.39 8.41
C LYS A 138 -13.88 -2.98 8.45
N ASN A 139 -14.40 -2.78 9.66
CA ASN A 139 -15.79 -2.36 9.92
C ASN A 139 -15.92 -0.85 10.18
N ASN A 140 -14.82 -0.12 10.31
CA ASN A 140 -14.79 1.31 10.60
C ASN A 140 -13.71 2.02 9.78
N THR A 141 -14.01 2.29 8.52
CA THR A 141 -13.09 2.98 7.61
C THR A 141 -12.78 4.42 8.03
N ALA A 142 -13.68 5.09 8.77
CA ALA A 142 -13.42 6.43 9.29
C ALA A 142 -12.19 6.46 10.20
N GLY A 143 -12.05 5.49 11.10
CA GLY A 143 -10.87 5.37 11.97
C GLY A 143 -9.57 5.10 11.19
N VAL A 144 -9.65 4.41 10.05
CA VAL A 144 -8.50 4.22 9.13
C VAL A 144 -8.11 5.56 8.51
N VAL A 145 -9.10 6.33 8.03
CA VAL A 145 -8.88 7.65 7.42
C VAL A 145 -8.24 8.62 8.41
N ASP A 146 -8.75 8.71 9.63
CA ASP A 146 -8.22 9.59 10.66
C ASP A 146 -6.78 9.22 11.03
N ARG A 147 -6.50 7.93 11.17
CA ARG A 147 -5.16 7.43 11.42
C ARG A 147 -4.21 7.74 10.27
N PHE A 148 -4.64 7.58 9.03
CA PHE A 148 -3.85 7.94 7.85
C PHE A 148 -3.56 9.44 7.78
N ARG A 149 -4.57 10.30 8.03
CA ARG A 149 -4.41 11.75 8.05
C ARG A 149 -3.41 12.25 9.11
N SER A 150 -3.27 11.53 10.22
CA SER A 150 -2.29 11.86 11.26
C SER A 150 -0.84 11.54 10.87
N ARG A 151 -0.60 10.85 9.76
CA ARG A 151 0.72 10.43 9.31
C ARG A 151 1.42 11.47 8.46
N ARG A 152 2.74 11.48 8.52
CA ARG A 152 3.59 12.34 7.70
C ARG A 152 3.83 11.68 6.34
N VAL A 153 2.90 11.84 5.42
CA VAL A 153 2.98 11.33 4.05
C VAL A 153 3.33 12.47 3.10
N ARG A 154 4.30 12.25 2.23
CA ARG A 154 4.68 13.15 1.15
C ARG A 154 4.57 12.41 -0.18
N LEU A 155 3.87 13.02 -1.11
CA LEU A 155 3.73 12.55 -2.48
C LEU A 155 4.70 13.35 -3.36
N ALA A 156 5.41 12.66 -4.23
CA ALA A 156 6.29 13.26 -5.23
C ALA A 156 5.92 12.69 -6.61
N LEU A 157 5.53 13.58 -7.51
CA LEU A 157 5.14 13.23 -8.87
C LEU A 157 6.08 13.96 -9.84
N GLY A 158 6.61 13.22 -10.80
CA GLY A 158 7.38 13.81 -11.89
C GLY A 158 6.44 14.53 -12.86
N LEU A 159 6.79 15.76 -13.25
CA LEU A 159 5.98 16.57 -14.19
C LEU A 159 5.75 15.88 -15.53
N LEU A 160 6.65 14.99 -15.94
CA LEU A 160 6.54 14.23 -17.20
C LEU A 160 5.97 12.83 -17.01
N ASP A 161 5.67 12.42 -15.77
CA ASP A 161 5.05 11.13 -15.48
C ASP A 161 3.51 11.26 -15.56
N ASN A 162 3.04 11.40 -16.78
CA ASN A 162 1.62 11.57 -17.08
C ASN A 162 0.84 10.25 -17.11
N GLY A 163 1.46 9.14 -16.69
CA GLY A 163 0.82 7.83 -16.66
C GLY A 163 0.52 7.25 -18.04
N ALA A 164 1.14 7.76 -19.09
CA ALA A 164 0.99 7.23 -20.44
C ALA A 164 1.32 5.72 -20.43
N GLY A 165 0.33 4.90 -20.79
CA GLY A 165 0.45 3.44 -20.79
C GLY A 165 -0.12 2.72 -19.56
N SER A 166 -0.66 3.41 -18.55
CA SER A 166 -1.45 2.72 -17.54
C SER A 166 -2.79 2.26 -18.12
N THR A 167 -2.99 0.95 -18.12
CA THR A 167 -4.26 0.33 -18.51
C THR A 167 -5.14 -0.01 -17.30
N GLN A 168 -4.70 0.33 -16.08
CA GLN A 168 -5.43 0.00 -14.87
C GLN A 168 -6.59 0.98 -14.67
N CYS A 169 -7.79 0.53 -14.95
CA CYS A 169 -9.02 1.30 -14.81
C CYS A 169 -9.12 2.06 -13.46
N PRO A 170 -8.89 1.45 -12.27
CA PRO A 170 -8.96 2.21 -11.01
C PRO A 170 -7.93 3.32 -10.88
N ALA A 171 -6.76 3.20 -11.52
CA ALA A 171 -5.74 4.23 -11.50
C ALA A 171 -6.15 5.44 -12.33
N GLN A 172 -6.88 5.23 -13.43
CA GLN A 172 -7.40 6.31 -14.28
C GLN A 172 -8.43 7.15 -13.55
N TYR A 173 -9.32 6.55 -12.76
CA TYR A 173 -10.24 7.27 -11.87
C TYR A 173 -9.50 8.11 -10.80
N GLN A 174 -8.27 7.78 -10.47
CA GLN A 174 -7.41 8.54 -9.57
C GLN A 174 -6.65 9.68 -10.26
N GLY A 175 -6.87 9.90 -11.53
CA GLY A 175 -6.23 10.96 -12.31
C GLY A 175 -4.83 10.61 -12.82
N TYR A 176 -4.46 9.34 -12.89
CA TYR A 176 -3.11 8.92 -13.27
C TYR A 176 -2.67 9.41 -14.64
N ASN A 177 -3.60 9.59 -15.58
CA ASN A 177 -3.31 10.11 -16.92
C ASN A 177 -3.59 11.61 -17.08
N HIS A 178 -3.87 12.34 -16.00
CA HIS A 178 -4.32 13.73 -16.03
C HIS A 178 -3.52 14.67 -15.12
N LEU A 179 -2.37 14.17 -14.60
CA LEU A 179 -1.44 14.98 -13.78
C LEU A 179 -0.39 15.62 -14.65
#